data_c27b7841996907d5ce206da0e9ea0490
#
_entry.id   c27b7841996907d5ce206da0e9ea0490
#
_cell.length_a   1.000
_cell.length_b   1.000
_cell.length_c   1.000
_cell.angle_alpha   90.00
_cell.angle_beta   90.00
_cell.angle_gamma   90.00
#
_symmetry.space_group_name_H-M   'P 1'
#
loop_
_entity.id
_entity.type
_entity.pdbx_description
1 polymer ?
#
loop_
_entity_poly.entity_id
_entity_poly.type
_entity_poly.pdbx_seq_one_letter_code
_entity_poly.pdbx_strand_id
1 'polypeptide(L)'
;MAILVLKVLGLIACLGLALMLLLLELQLGRAPRLGPNPDPGPLEASFLRLVVPVYNEENNIVACLDAVLASQDPGLPWELVVADDGSTDATEGLVNERFQVDQAGTGPARRLLDVGPRPEGERWCGKNWPASQAAALDWPAGDPRGQWLLFIDADLRLEPAALVAVLQEVAGGRAEGLPVDLLTLAPRLECGCLAEWLVQPIVASLLGLGFPLKRSNDPVDATAFAAGPFMLFRRSAYEAIGGHRAVAGEVVEDLALAGAIKASGHRLLYLLGIDLVRLRMYRDLESLWEGWTKNWYLGVDRNPFKAIGSALVVVGGFSLPWLLLPLGLLDRSLGLIGLVAIGLQLAIRFWSRIRFGTPLRYWWLAWLGGLLIGAIVPASIWKTTTGQGWTWRGRSLA
;
A
#
# COMPACT_ATOMS: atom_id res chain seq x y z
N MET A 1 25.17 -17.32 -32.54
CA MET A 1 23.79 -16.86 -32.40
C MET A 1 23.44 -16.65 -30.92
N ALA A 2 23.60 -17.61 -30.02
CA ALA A 2 23.25 -17.47 -28.59
C ALA A 2 23.94 -16.29 -27.87
N ILE A 3 25.25 -16.10 -28.06
CA ILE A 3 26.02 -14.96 -27.48
C ILE A 3 25.45 -13.62 -27.95
N LEU A 4 25.12 -13.48 -29.23
CA LEU A 4 24.53 -12.27 -29.77
C LEU A 4 23.17 -11.96 -29.13
N VAL A 5 22.31 -12.97 -28.97
CA VAL A 5 21.01 -12.83 -28.29
C VAL A 5 21.19 -12.38 -26.84
N LEU A 6 22.13 -13.00 -26.09
CA LEU A 6 22.42 -12.59 -24.72
C LEU A 6 22.95 -11.15 -24.61
N LYS A 7 23.81 -10.71 -25.56
CA LYS A 7 24.26 -9.32 -25.61
C LYS A 7 23.10 -8.35 -25.85
N VAL A 8 22.22 -8.66 -26.79
CA VAL A 8 21.03 -7.83 -27.08
C VAL A 8 20.11 -7.74 -25.85
N LEU A 9 19.79 -8.87 -25.22
CA LEU A 9 18.95 -8.90 -24.01
C LEU A 9 19.61 -8.14 -22.86
N GLY A 10 20.93 -8.27 -22.68
CA GLY A 10 21.66 -7.54 -21.65
C GLY A 10 21.67 -6.01 -21.89
N LEU A 11 21.83 -5.58 -23.15
CA LEU A 11 21.73 -4.15 -23.50
C LEU A 11 20.32 -3.60 -23.28
N ILE A 12 19.29 -4.38 -23.60
CA ILE A 12 17.89 -4.03 -23.30
C ILE A 12 17.71 -3.90 -21.79
N ALA A 13 18.28 -4.80 -20.98
CA ALA A 13 18.24 -4.71 -19.53
C ALA A 13 18.92 -3.43 -19.01
N CYS A 14 20.11 -3.08 -19.51
CA CYS A 14 20.80 -1.83 -19.17
C CYS A 14 19.93 -0.60 -19.49
N LEU A 15 19.39 -0.55 -20.70
CA LEU A 15 18.54 0.57 -21.14
C LEU A 15 17.27 0.64 -20.29
N GLY A 16 16.62 -0.49 -20.02
CA GLY A 16 15.41 -0.59 -19.18
C GLY A 16 15.67 -0.11 -17.75
N LEU A 17 16.78 -0.52 -17.12
CA LEU A 17 17.15 -0.09 -15.76
C LEU A 17 17.52 1.40 -15.71
N ALA A 18 18.23 1.92 -16.72
CA ALA A 18 18.55 3.35 -16.81
C ALA A 18 17.27 4.18 -16.98
N LEU A 19 16.35 3.74 -17.85
CA LEU A 19 15.04 4.38 -18.03
C LEU A 19 14.21 4.28 -16.75
N MET A 20 14.21 3.15 -16.07
CA MET A 20 13.54 2.97 -14.77
C MET A 20 14.04 3.98 -13.75
N LEU A 21 15.36 4.14 -13.59
CA LEU A 21 15.94 5.11 -12.67
C LEU A 21 15.54 6.55 -13.03
N LEU A 22 15.57 6.90 -14.31
CA LEU A 22 15.13 8.22 -14.78
C LEU A 22 13.65 8.46 -14.49
N LEU A 23 12.78 7.52 -14.81
CA LEU A 23 11.34 7.64 -14.59
C LEU A 23 10.99 7.70 -13.08
N LEU A 24 11.67 6.91 -12.24
CA LEU A 24 11.54 6.99 -10.79
C LEU A 24 11.89 8.39 -10.27
N GLU A 25 12.97 8.99 -10.74
CA GLU A 25 13.32 10.36 -10.34
C GLU A 25 12.29 11.38 -10.83
N LEU A 26 11.82 11.26 -12.08
CA LEU A 26 10.83 12.19 -12.64
C LEU A 26 9.46 12.09 -11.95
N GLN A 27 9.04 10.89 -11.55
CA GLN A 27 7.71 10.64 -10.98
C GLN A 27 7.70 10.76 -9.45
N LEU A 28 8.69 10.18 -8.77
CA LEU A 28 8.73 10.11 -7.31
C LEU A 28 9.73 11.08 -6.68
N GLY A 29 10.79 11.47 -7.40
CA GLY A 29 11.78 12.40 -6.88
C GLY A 29 11.22 13.78 -6.56
N ARG A 30 10.16 14.18 -7.26
CA ARG A 30 9.42 15.46 -7.07
C ARG A 30 7.98 15.24 -6.62
N ALA A 31 7.63 14.03 -6.19
CA ALA A 31 6.29 13.73 -5.73
C ALA A 31 5.96 14.54 -4.46
N PRO A 32 4.72 14.99 -4.32
CA PRO A 32 4.29 15.74 -3.13
C PRO A 32 4.42 14.85 -1.90
N ARG A 33 5.02 15.42 -0.84
CA ARG A 33 5.22 14.75 0.45
C ARG A 33 4.47 15.48 1.52
N LEU A 34 3.89 14.71 2.42
CA LEU A 34 3.38 15.21 3.69
C LEU A 34 4.38 14.87 4.79
N GLY A 35 4.83 15.87 5.50
CA GLY A 35 5.67 15.74 6.69
C GLY A 35 4.91 16.17 7.94
N PRO A 36 5.50 15.96 9.13
CA PRO A 36 4.96 16.51 10.37
C PRO A 36 4.87 18.05 10.27
N ASN A 37 3.73 18.60 10.62
CA ASN A 37 3.58 20.06 10.67
C ASN A 37 3.82 20.52 12.12
N PRO A 38 4.88 21.30 12.38
CA PRO A 38 5.21 21.75 13.74
C PRO A 38 4.26 22.80 14.31
N ASP A 39 3.51 23.50 13.45
CA ASP A 39 2.60 24.58 13.87
C ASP A 39 1.19 24.31 13.29
N PRO A 40 0.36 23.57 14.04
CA PRO A 40 -0.98 23.23 13.60
C PRO A 40 -1.87 24.47 13.56
N GLY A 41 -2.33 24.84 12.35
CA GLY A 41 -3.38 25.83 12.14
C GLY A 41 -4.75 25.32 12.66
N PRO A 42 -5.81 26.16 12.61
CA PRO A 42 -7.14 25.76 13.03
C PRO A 42 -7.66 24.60 12.16
N LEU A 43 -8.16 23.56 12.81
CA LEU A 43 -8.78 22.43 12.15
C LEU A 43 -10.25 22.74 11.81
N GLU A 44 -10.62 22.60 10.55
CA GLU A 44 -12.03 22.69 10.13
C GLU A 44 -12.81 21.37 10.30
N ALA A 45 -12.13 20.32 10.76
CA ALA A 45 -12.74 19.03 11.04
C ALA A 45 -13.49 19.07 12.38
N SER A 46 -14.65 18.41 12.45
CA SER A 46 -15.48 18.35 13.65
C SER A 46 -15.44 17.01 14.37
N PHE A 47 -15.08 15.93 13.67
CA PHE A 47 -14.98 14.58 14.22
C PHE A 47 -14.14 13.67 13.33
N LEU A 48 -13.37 12.76 13.95
CA LEU A 48 -12.62 11.72 13.25
C LEU A 48 -13.00 10.34 13.79
N ARG A 49 -13.40 9.44 12.90
CA ARG A 49 -13.48 8.00 13.19
C ARG A 49 -12.29 7.30 12.52
N LEU A 50 -11.42 6.71 13.34
CA LEU A 50 -10.34 5.85 12.88
C LEU A 50 -10.77 4.39 12.98
N VAL A 51 -10.72 3.68 11.87
CA VAL A 51 -11.16 2.28 11.75
C VAL A 51 -9.97 1.39 11.42
N VAL A 52 -9.81 0.33 12.19
CA VAL A 52 -8.86 -0.76 11.93
C VAL A 52 -9.65 -2.03 11.67
N PRO A 53 -9.91 -2.41 10.42
CA PRO A 53 -10.54 -3.69 10.11
C PRO A 53 -9.53 -4.82 10.35
N VAL A 54 -9.96 -5.87 11.09
CA VAL A 54 -9.08 -6.97 11.47
C VAL A 54 -9.70 -8.32 11.17
N TYR A 55 -8.85 -9.29 10.83
CA TYR A 55 -9.13 -10.72 10.78
C TYR A 55 -7.81 -11.48 10.94
N ASN A 56 -7.64 -12.16 12.08
CA ASN A 56 -6.42 -12.89 12.43
C ASN A 56 -5.15 -12.01 12.35
N GLU A 57 -5.14 -10.94 13.15
CA GLU A 57 -4.08 -9.92 13.21
C GLU A 57 -3.30 -9.96 14.54
N GLU A 58 -3.33 -11.08 15.29
CA GLU A 58 -2.65 -11.22 16.60
C GLU A 58 -1.22 -10.71 16.59
N ASN A 59 -0.59 -10.86 15.47
CA ASN A 59 0.80 -10.51 15.27
C ASN A 59 1.06 -9.02 15.00
N ASN A 60 0.05 -8.25 14.59
CA ASN A 60 0.18 -6.86 14.16
C ASN A 60 -0.58 -5.90 15.07
N ILE A 61 -1.72 -6.35 15.61
CA ILE A 61 -2.71 -5.46 16.20
C ILE A 61 -2.15 -4.66 17.39
N VAL A 62 -1.38 -5.27 18.28
CA VAL A 62 -0.84 -4.58 19.47
C VAL A 62 0.03 -3.40 19.06
N ALA A 63 0.98 -3.61 18.15
CA ALA A 63 1.87 -2.55 17.69
C ALA A 63 1.15 -1.48 16.83
N CYS A 64 0.04 -1.83 16.16
CA CYS A 64 -0.83 -0.88 15.48
C CYS A 64 -1.55 0.01 16.49
N LEU A 65 -2.19 -0.59 17.48
CA LEU A 65 -2.90 0.14 18.54
C LEU A 65 -1.97 1.03 19.34
N ASP A 66 -0.77 0.53 19.70
CA ASP A 66 0.25 1.33 20.38
C ASP A 66 0.62 2.58 19.59
N ALA A 67 0.82 2.44 18.28
CA ALA A 67 1.14 3.56 17.41
C ALA A 67 -0.01 4.56 17.27
N VAL A 68 -1.27 4.07 17.18
CA VAL A 68 -2.46 4.92 17.13
C VAL A 68 -2.66 5.68 18.44
N LEU A 69 -2.54 4.97 19.59
CA LEU A 69 -2.74 5.56 20.91
C LEU A 69 -1.61 6.52 21.33
N ALA A 70 -0.42 6.38 20.73
CA ALA A 70 0.70 7.31 20.90
C ALA A 70 0.60 8.54 19.97
N SER A 71 -0.44 8.67 19.15
CA SER A 71 -0.63 9.82 18.28
C SER A 71 -0.85 11.09 19.10
N GLN A 72 -0.33 12.21 18.59
CA GLN A 72 -0.64 13.53 19.13
C GLN A 72 -2.15 13.76 19.02
N ASP A 73 -2.70 14.47 20.04
CA ASP A 73 -4.12 14.84 20.03
C ASP A 73 -4.42 15.66 18.78
N PRO A 74 -5.36 15.23 17.92
CA PRO A 74 -5.72 15.96 16.73
C PRO A 74 -6.48 17.27 17.01
N GLY A 75 -6.79 17.57 18.27
CA GLY A 75 -7.49 18.80 18.66
C GLY A 75 -8.99 18.80 18.34
N LEU A 76 -9.58 17.62 18.11
CA LEU A 76 -11.01 17.43 17.85
C LEU A 76 -11.47 16.10 18.47
N PRO A 77 -12.76 15.92 18.75
CA PRO A 77 -13.29 14.64 19.18
C PRO A 77 -13.01 13.54 18.14
N TRP A 78 -12.50 12.39 18.62
CA TRP A 78 -12.25 11.25 17.77
C TRP A 78 -12.46 9.91 18.46
N GLU A 79 -12.70 8.88 17.67
CA GLU A 79 -12.84 7.52 18.16
C GLU A 79 -11.97 6.53 17.38
N LEU A 80 -11.55 5.48 18.05
CA LEU A 80 -10.85 4.33 17.50
C LEU A 80 -11.79 3.12 17.50
N VAL A 81 -12.10 2.61 16.32
CA VAL A 81 -12.93 1.42 16.13
C VAL A 81 -12.07 0.30 15.55
N VAL A 82 -11.87 -0.77 16.29
CA VAL A 82 -11.34 -2.03 15.77
C VAL A 82 -12.53 -2.88 15.35
N ALA A 83 -12.64 -3.16 14.06
CA ALA A 83 -13.74 -3.93 13.48
C ALA A 83 -13.27 -5.36 13.20
N ASP A 84 -13.68 -6.31 14.04
CA ASP A 84 -13.25 -7.70 13.95
C ASP A 84 -14.24 -8.53 13.12
N ASP A 85 -13.73 -9.11 12.03
CA ASP A 85 -14.45 -9.96 11.08
C ASP A 85 -14.42 -11.45 11.53
N GLY A 86 -14.58 -11.70 12.83
CA GLY A 86 -14.62 -13.02 13.42
C GLY A 86 -13.25 -13.70 13.46
N SER A 87 -12.25 -13.03 14.03
CA SER A 87 -10.92 -13.61 14.26
C SER A 87 -11.00 -14.87 15.11
N THR A 88 -10.13 -15.84 14.80
CA THR A 88 -10.04 -17.14 15.49
C THR A 88 -8.72 -17.31 16.25
N ASP A 89 -7.84 -16.33 16.15
CA ASP A 89 -6.55 -16.23 16.86
C ASP A 89 -6.69 -15.35 18.13
N ALA A 90 -5.59 -14.88 18.68
CA ALA A 90 -5.58 -14.05 19.88
C ALA A 90 -5.98 -12.57 19.65
N THR A 91 -6.38 -12.17 18.43
CA THR A 91 -6.63 -10.77 18.06
C THR A 91 -7.61 -10.08 19.00
N GLU A 92 -8.79 -10.66 19.22
CA GLU A 92 -9.83 -10.09 20.09
C GLU A 92 -9.35 -9.87 21.52
N GLY A 93 -8.68 -10.89 22.10
CA GLY A 93 -8.13 -10.82 23.45
C GLY A 93 -7.10 -9.69 23.61
N LEU A 94 -6.20 -9.57 22.63
CA LEU A 94 -5.15 -8.53 22.60
C LEU A 94 -5.74 -7.11 22.48
N VAL A 95 -6.78 -6.93 21.67
CA VAL A 95 -7.48 -5.64 21.55
C VAL A 95 -8.14 -5.27 22.87
N ASN A 96 -8.87 -6.21 23.51
CA ASN A 96 -9.54 -5.99 24.79
C ASN A 96 -8.53 -5.63 25.89
N GLU A 97 -7.42 -6.37 25.99
CA GLU A 97 -6.35 -6.07 26.93
C GLU A 97 -5.82 -4.64 26.73
N ARG A 98 -5.56 -4.26 25.47
CA ARG A 98 -5.00 -2.94 25.15
C ARG A 98 -5.98 -1.80 25.44
N PHE A 99 -7.28 -2.02 25.25
CA PHE A 99 -8.30 -1.02 25.56
C PHE A 99 -8.51 -0.83 27.05
N GLN A 100 -8.22 -1.84 27.88
CA GLN A 100 -8.35 -1.75 29.34
C GLN A 100 -7.19 -1.00 30.01
N VAL A 101 -5.96 -1.13 29.48
CA VAL A 101 -4.74 -0.57 30.12
C VAL A 101 -4.75 0.95 30.23
N ASP A 102 -5.52 1.65 29.40
CA ASP A 102 -5.38 3.10 29.23
C ASP A 102 -6.72 3.87 29.40
N GLN A 103 -7.55 3.45 30.37
CA GLN A 103 -8.84 4.10 30.67
C GLN A 103 -8.71 5.44 31.41
N ALA A 104 -7.50 5.99 31.58
CA ALA A 104 -7.25 7.19 32.38
C ALA A 104 -7.63 8.54 31.72
N GLY A 105 -8.48 8.54 30.68
CA GLY A 105 -9.36 9.69 30.42
C GLY A 105 -8.89 10.73 29.40
N THR A 106 -7.75 10.63 28.72
CA THR A 106 -7.28 11.68 27.76
C THR A 106 -7.17 11.23 26.32
N GLY A 107 -7.51 10.00 25.98
CA GLY A 107 -7.42 9.45 24.63
C GLY A 107 -8.78 9.38 23.90
N PRO A 108 -8.81 8.79 22.69
CA PRO A 108 -10.05 8.59 21.93
C PRO A 108 -11.03 7.67 22.64
N ALA A 109 -12.31 7.81 22.31
CA ALA A 109 -13.29 6.75 22.57
C ALA A 109 -12.85 5.47 21.84
N ARG A 110 -12.93 4.32 22.49
CA ARG A 110 -12.43 3.03 21.97
C ARG A 110 -13.56 2.04 21.86
N ARG A 111 -13.63 1.36 20.74
CA ARG A 111 -14.64 0.35 20.49
C ARG A 111 -14.04 -0.85 19.78
N LEU A 112 -14.21 -2.04 20.33
CA LEU A 112 -14.09 -3.29 19.61
C LEU A 112 -15.50 -3.63 19.07
N LEU A 113 -15.61 -3.74 17.75
CA LEU A 113 -16.82 -4.07 17.04
C LEU A 113 -16.71 -5.50 16.48
N ASP A 114 -17.47 -6.44 17.04
CA ASP A 114 -17.76 -7.70 16.36
C ASP A 114 -18.75 -7.39 15.23
N VAL A 115 -18.31 -7.55 13.98
CA VAL A 115 -19.12 -7.17 12.81
C VAL A 115 -20.17 -8.21 12.44
N GLY A 116 -20.15 -9.36 13.10
CA GLY A 116 -21.06 -10.45 12.82
C GLY A 116 -20.83 -11.12 11.45
N PRO A 117 -21.66 -12.09 11.10
CA PRO A 117 -21.55 -12.85 9.86
C PRO A 117 -21.85 -11.97 8.65
N ARG A 118 -21.20 -12.28 7.53
CA ARG A 118 -21.50 -11.67 6.24
C ARG A 118 -22.91 -12.08 5.77
N PRO A 119 -23.67 -11.18 5.13
CA PRO A 119 -25.00 -11.50 4.63
C PRO A 119 -24.97 -12.66 3.64
N GLU A 120 -25.92 -13.59 3.80
CA GLU A 120 -26.05 -14.71 2.87
C GLU A 120 -26.37 -14.22 1.44
N GLY A 121 -25.71 -14.81 0.45
CA GLY A 121 -25.90 -14.45 -0.95
C GLY A 121 -25.18 -13.18 -1.42
N GLU A 122 -24.55 -12.43 -0.51
CA GLU A 122 -23.69 -11.29 -0.86
C GLU A 122 -22.22 -11.69 -0.87
N ARG A 123 -21.50 -11.24 -1.91
CA ARG A 123 -20.05 -11.45 -1.99
C ARG A 123 -19.33 -10.28 -1.33
N TRP A 124 -18.60 -10.58 -0.27
CA TRP A 124 -17.74 -9.63 0.44
C TRP A 124 -16.29 -10.13 0.42
N CYS A 125 -15.38 -9.33 -0.13
CA CYS A 125 -13.96 -9.68 -0.20
C CYS A 125 -13.14 -8.91 0.84
N GLY A 126 -12.10 -9.57 1.36
CA GLY A 126 -11.12 -8.95 2.23
C GLY A 126 -11.74 -8.22 3.42
N LYS A 127 -11.30 -6.97 3.63
CA LYS A 127 -11.70 -6.09 4.73
C LYS A 127 -12.94 -5.24 4.43
N ASN A 128 -13.60 -5.42 3.28
CA ASN A 128 -14.75 -4.59 2.90
C ASN A 128 -15.92 -4.70 3.89
N TRP A 129 -16.19 -5.92 4.39
CA TRP A 129 -17.25 -6.13 5.35
C TRP A 129 -17.01 -5.40 6.67
N PRO A 130 -15.90 -5.65 7.41
CA PRO A 130 -15.66 -4.95 8.67
C PRO A 130 -15.53 -3.44 8.50
N ALA A 131 -14.91 -2.96 7.42
CA ALA A 131 -14.82 -1.54 7.14
C ALA A 131 -16.19 -0.91 6.91
N SER A 132 -17.08 -1.59 6.16
CA SER A 132 -18.46 -1.15 5.92
C SER A 132 -19.26 -1.07 7.23
N GLN A 133 -19.15 -2.07 8.11
CA GLN A 133 -19.88 -2.09 9.38
C GLN A 133 -19.40 -0.99 10.34
N ALA A 134 -18.11 -0.76 10.45
CA ALA A 134 -17.56 0.32 11.26
C ALA A 134 -17.96 1.71 10.73
N ALA A 135 -18.00 1.89 9.42
CA ALA A 135 -18.43 3.14 8.81
C ALA A 135 -19.93 3.44 9.07
N ALA A 136 -20.76 2.39 9.17
CA ALA A 136 -22.20 2.49 9.38
C ALA A 136 -22.62 2.76 10.84
N LEU A 137 -21.69 2.76 11.79
CA LEU A 137 -22.00 3.11 13.18
C LEU A 137 -22.54 4.54 13.27
N ASP A 138 -23.39 4.79 14.29
CA ASP A 138 -23.96 6.11 14.54
C ASP A 138 -22.88 7.19 14.63
N TRP A 139 -23.10 8.29 13.98
CA TRP A 139 -22.22 9.44 13.98
C TRP A 139 -22.71 10.49 14.97
N PRO A 140 -21.81 11.24 15.62
CA PRO A 140 -22.23 12.39 16.40
C PRO A 140 -22.94 13.42 15.52
N ALA A 141 -23.85 14.19 16.14
CA ALA A 141 -24.56 15.27 15.45
C ALA A 141 -23.57 16.26 14.83
N GLY A 142 -23.85 16.69 13.62
CA GLY A 142 -23.00 17.66 12.91
C GLY A 142 -23.06 17.50 11.39
N ASP A 143 -22.38 18.41 10.70
CA ASP A 143 -22.29 18.38 9.23
C ASP A 143 -21.35 17.25 8.78
N PRO A 144 -21.82 16.31 7.95
CA PRO A 144 -20.96 15.23 7.42
C PRO A 144 -19.73 15.73 6.64
N ARG A 145 -19.74 16.96 6.15
CA ARG A 145 -18.61 17.58 5.46
C ARG A 145 -17.45 17.92 6.40
N GLY A 146 -17.72 18.13 7.69
CA GLY A 146 -16.72 18.31 8.74
C GLY A 146 -16.28 16.99 9.41
N GLN A 147 -16.89 15.87 9.07
CA GLN A 147 -16.59 14.55 9.67
C GLN A 147 -15.72 13.70 8.75
N TRP A 148 -14.77 12.99 9.36
CA TRP A 148 -13.73 12.26 8.64
C TRP A 148 -13.70 10.79 9.07
N LEU A 149 -13.43 9.92 8.10
CA LEU A 149 -13.35 8.47 8.27
C LEU A 149 -11.98 8.00 7.78
N LEU A 150 -11.12 7.60 8.70
CA LEU A 150 -9.80 7.09 8.42
C LEU A 150 -9.79 5.57 8.54
N PHE A 151 -9.49 4.86 7.46
CA PHE A 151 -9.17 3.43 7.48
C PHE A 151 -7.67 3.22 7.47
N ILE A 152 -7.20 2.37 8.38
CA ILE A 152 -5.81 1.92 8.39
C ILE A 152 -5.73 0.39 8.52
N ASP A 153 -4.73 -0.21 7.87
CA ASP A 153 -4.48 -1.65 8.03
C ASP A 153 -3.74 -1.93 9.35
N ALA A 154 -3.97 -3.11 9.93
CA ALA A 154 -3.37 -3.51 11.20
C ALA A 154 -1.83 -3.66 11.17
N ASP A 155 -1.24 -3.77 9.98
CA ASP A 155 0.21 -3.82 9.76
C ASP A 155 0.84 -2.42 9.51
N LEU A 156 0.02 -1.34 9.53
CA LEU A 156 0.48 0.04 9.49
C LEU A 156 0.89 0.53 10.89
N ARG A 157 1.85 1.44 10.92
CA ARG A 157 2.29 2.17 12.13
C ARG A 157 2.24 3.66 11.87
N LEU A 158 1.46 4.39 12.66
CA LEU A 158 1.41 5.84 12.63
C LEU A 158 2.61 6.42 13.40
N GLU A 159 3.23 7.45 12.85
CA GLU A 159 4.10 8.33 13.63
C GLU A 159 3.22 9.30 14.44
N PRO A 160 3.69 9.80 15.60
CA PRO A 160 2.87 10.60 16.50
C PRO A 160 2.18 11.80 15.85
N ALA A 161 2.82 12.46 14.90
CA ALA A 161 2.27 13.64 14.21
C ALA A 161 1.32 13.30 13.04
N ALA A 162 1.08 12.01 12.71
CA ALA A 162 0.38 11.62 11.49
C ALA A 162 -1.05 12.15 11.42
N LEU A 163 -1.84 11.99 12.49
CA LEU A 163 -3.24 12.42 12.52
C LEU A 163 -3.38 13.94 12.37
N VAL A 164 -2.56 14.68 13.11
CA VAL A 164 -2.54 16.15 13.02
C VAL A 164 -2.17 16.61 11.62
N ALA A 165 -1.10 16.04 11.04
CA ALA A 165 -0.61 16.44 9.72
C ALA A 165 -1.64 16.20 8.62
N VAL A 166 -2.32 15.03 8.60
CA VAL A 166 -3.31 14.74 7.55
C VAL A 166 -4.58 15.57 7.69
N LEU A 167 -5.04 15.83 8.91
CA LEU A 167 -6.22 16.68 9.13
C LEU A 167 -5.94 18.14 8.75
N GLN A 168 -4.74 18.65 9.01
CA GLN A 168 -4.33 19.97 8.56
C GLN A 168 -4.21 20.06 7.04
N GLU A 169 -3.66 19.01 6.39
CA GLU A 169 -3.57 18.97 4.94
C GLU A 169 -4.95 19.07 4.28
N VAL A 170 -5.95 18.34 4.80
CA VAL A 170 -7.31 18.38 4.25
C VAL A 170 -8.08 19.65 4.61
N ALA A 171 -7.74 20.32 5.71
CA ALA A 171 -8.31 21.61 6.11
C ALA A 171 -7.67 22.78 5.35
N GLY A 172 -6.35 22.77 5.19
CA GLY A 172 -5.57 23.88 4.60
C GLY A 172 -5.61 23.97 3.08
N GLY A 173 -6.13 22.93 2.39
CA GLY A 173 -6.35 22.97 0.96
C GLY A 173 -5.10 23.24 0.11
N ARG A 174 -3.95 22.58 0.38
CA ARG A 174 -2.70 22.71 -0.44
C ARG A 174 -2.93 22.52 -1.94
N ALA A 175 -3.99 21.86 -2.27
CA ALA A 175 -4.34 21.58 -3.63
C ALA A 175 -5.21 22.70 -4.21
N GLU A 176 -4.63 23.85 -4.52
CA GLU A 176 -5.27 24.92 -5.31
C GLU A 176 -6.61 25.47 -4.72
N GLY A 177 -6.79 25.39 -3.39
CA GLY A 177 -7.98 25.89 -2.72
C GLY A 177 -9.24 25.04 -2.87
N LEU A 178 -9.14 23.83 -3.44
CA LEU A 178 -10.27 22.91 -3.58
C LEU A 178 -10.30 21.91 -2.42
N PRO A 179 -11.50 21.58 -1.89
CA PRO A 179 -11.63 20.63 -0.79
C PRO A 179 -11.16 19.23 -1.22
N VAL A 180 -10.45 18.55 -0.32
CA VAL A 180 -10.03 17.15 -0.49
C VAL A 180 -11.14 16.26 0.08
N ASP A 181 -11.48 15.19 -0.64
CA ASP A 181 -12.52 14.23 -0.25
C ASP A 181 -11.94 12.86 0.12
N LEU A 182 -10.81 12.46 -0.51
CA LEU A 182 -10.00 11.30 -0.14
C LEU A 182 -8.53 11.71 -0.10
N LEU A 183 -7.90 11.60 1.06
CA LEU A 183 -6.45 11.66 1.20
C LEU A 183 -5.91 10.26 1.46
N THR A 184 -4.86 9.89 0.73
CA THR A 184 -4.16 8.62 0.92
C THR A 184 -2.65 8.84 0.99
N LEU A 185 -1.97 8.06 1.84
CA LEU A 185 -0.53 8.17 2.06
C LEU A 185 0.19 6.92 1.57
N ALA A 186 1.20 7.10 0.70
CA ALA A 186 2.18 6.06 0.45
C ALA A 186 3.09 5.91 1.68
N PRO A 187 3.08 4.75 2.35
CA PRO A 187 3.87 4.54 3.56
C PRO A 187 5.35 4.30 3.24
N ARG A 188 6.22 4.48 4.25
CA ARG A 188 7.55 3.90 4.23
C ARG A 188 7.44 2.39 4.38
N LEU A 189 7.89 1.65 3.36
CA LEU A 189 7.94 0.19 3.43
C LEU A 189 9.12 -0.26 4.30
N GLU A 190 8.83 -1.09 5.29
CA GLU A 190 9.82 -1.73 6.14
C GLU A 190 9.98 -3.20 5.71
N CYS A 191 11.22 -3.67 5.65
CA CYS A 191 11.55 -5.05 5.35
C CYS A 191 12.16 -5.70 6.59
N GLY A 192 11.46 -6.64 7.22
CA GLY A 192 11.90 -7.35 8.42
C GLY A 192 12.45 -8.75 8.16
N CYS A 193 12.09 -9.39 7.05
CA CYS A 193 12.55 -10.72 6.66
C CYS A 193 13.25 -10.72 5.28
N LEU A 194 13.99 -11.79 4.98
CA LEU A 194 14.72 -11.88 3.72
C LEU A 194 13.78 -11.82 2.51
N ALA A 195 12.62 -12.46 2.55
CA ALA A 195 11.66 -12.47 1.45
C ALA A 195 11.22 -11.05 1.08
N GLU A 196 10.94 -10.20 2.08
CA GLU A 196 10.62 -8.78 1.86
C GLU A 196 11.80 -8.03 1.21
N TRP A 197 13.03 -8.23 1.69
CA TRP A 197 14.21 -7.59 1.10
C TRP A 197 14.44 -7.96 -0.36
N LEU A 198 14.07 -9.18 -0.77
CA LEU A 198 14.19 -9.64 -2.15
C LEU A 198 13.13 -9.01 -3.06
N VAL A 199 11.88 -8.91 -2.61
CA VAL A 199 10.73 -8.58 -3.45
C VAL A 199 10.29 -7.12 -3.32
N GLN A 200 10.11 -6.64 -2.09
CA GLN A 200 9.47 -5.33 -1.85
C GLN A 200 10.19 -4.13 -2.51
N PRO A 201 11.53 -4.02 -2.53
CA PRO A 201 12.19 -2.91 -3.21
C PRO A 201 11.99 -2.89 -4.72
N ILE A 202 11.86 -4.06 -5.34
CA ILE A 202 11.57 -4.19 -6.78
C ILE A 202 10.12 -3.77 -7.03
N VAL A 203 9.19 -4.34 -6.25
CA VAL A 203 7.76 -4.06 -6.38
C VAL A 203 7.44 -2.60 -6.07
N ALA A 204 8.03 -2.00 -5.03
CA ALA A 204 7.86 -0.58 -4.74
C ALA A 204 8.26 0.31 -5.91
N SER A 205 9.35 -0.05 -6.61
CA SER A 205 9.77 0.66 -7.82
C SER A 205 8.76 0.51 -8.97
N LEU A 206 8.21 -0.70 -9.16
CA LEU A 206 7.17 -0.95 -10.17
C LEU A 206 5.86 -0.21 -9.87
N LEU A 207 5.41 -0.22 -8.60
CA LEU A 207 4.21 0.52 -8.18
C LEU A 207 4.40 2.02 -8.39
N GLY A 208 5.57 2.57 -8.02
CA GLY A 208 5.89 3.97 -8.24
C GLY A 208 5.88 4.39 -9.71
N LEU A 209 6.19 3.46 -10.63
CA LEU A 209 6.10 3.69 -12.09
C LEU A 209 4.69 3.47 -12.63
N GLY A 210 3.98 2.47 -12.12
CA GLY A 210 2.66 2.09 -12.60
C GLY A 210 1.55 3.06 -12.19
N PHE A 211 1.71 3.72 -11.03
CA PHE A 211 0.70 4.61 -10.44
C PHE A 211 1.29 5.99 -10.13
N PRO A 212 1.45 6.86 -11.14
CA PRO A 212 2.05 8.17 -10.97
C PRO A 212 1.21 9.09 -10.09
N LEU A 213 1.77 9.56 -8.95
CA LEU A 213 1.06 10.43 -8.01
C LEU A 213 0.49 11.68 -8.70
N LYS A 214 1.26 12.27 -9.62
CA LYS A 214 0.81 13.48 -10.35
C LYS A 214 -0.48 13.25 -11.11
N ARG A 215 -0.61 12.10 -11.83
CA ARG A 215 -1.82 11.76 -12.58
C ARG A 215 -2.98 11.39 -11.65
N SER A 216 -2.68 10.68 -10.56
CA SER A 216 -3.71 10.34 -9.57
C SER A 216 -4.29 11.59 -8.90
N ASN A 217 -3.46 12.61 -8.68
CA ASN A 217 -3.87 13.90 -8.08
C ASN A 217 -4.53 14.87 -9.08
N ASP A 218 -4.38 14.64 -10.38
CA ASP A 218 -5.02 15.47 -11.40
C ASP A 218 -6.52 15.10 -11.48
N PRO A 219 -7.44 16.05 -11.19
CA PRO A 219 -8.87 15.75 -11.16
C PRO A 219 -9.44 15.38 -12.53
N VAL A 220 -8.80 15.78 -13.64
CA VAL A 220 -9.27 15.49 -15.02
C VAL A 220 -8.67 14.20 -15.58
N ASP A 221 -7.57 13.69 -15.01
CA ASP A 221 -6.97 12.43 -15.44
C ASP A 221 -7.75 11.24 -14.84
N ALA A 222 -8.10 10.26 -15.66
CA ALA A 222 -8.84 9.07 -15.22
C ALA A 222 -8.03 8.14 -14.31
N THR A 223 -6.71 8.33 -14.20
CA THR A 223 -5.86 7.54 -13.31
C THR A 223 -6.27 7.74 -11.85
N ALA A 224 -6.64 6.66 -11.17
CA ALA A 224 -6.97 6.66 -9.75
C ALA A 224 -6.11 5.63 -9.03
N PHE A 225 -5.53 6.03 -7.92
CA PHE A 225 -4.79 5.13 -7.03
C PHE A 225 -4.90 5.61 -5.59
N ALA A 226 -5.15 4.70 -4.68
CA ALA A 226 -4.99 4.92 -3.26
C ALA A 226 -4.12 3.82 -2.66
N ALA A 227 -3.34 4.15 -1.65
CA ALA A 227 -2.63 3.18 -0.84
C ALA A 227 -3.58 2.66 0.25
N GLY A 228 -4.11 1.46 0.06
CA GLY A 228 -5.11 0.83 0.92
C GLY A 228 -4.78 0.81 2.42
N PRO A 229 -3.49 0.73 2.84
CA PRO A 229 -3.13 0.81 4.24
C PRO A 229 -3.46 2.14 4.95
N PHE A 230 -3.69 3.24 4.21
CA PHE A 230 -4.05 4.54 4.80
C PHE A 230 -4.98 5.32 3.87
N MET A 231 -6.26 5.40 4.23
CA MET A 231 -7.28 6.08 3.43
C MET A 231 -8.17 6.97 4.32
N LEU A 232 -8.02 8.29 4.21
CA LEU A 232 -8.80 9.29 4.95
C LEU A 232 -9.87 9.88 4.04
N PHE A 233 -11.13 9.55 4.28
CA PHE A 233 -12.29 10.05 3.54
C PHE A 233 -13.01 11.16 4.28
N ARG A 234 -13.47 12.16 3.55
CA ARG A 234 -14.58 13.00 4.01
C ARG A 234 -15.83 12.13 4.06
N ARG A 235 -16.54 12.12 5.20
CA ARG A 235 -17.73 11.28 5.39
C ARG A 235 -18.75 11.46 4.28
N SER A 236 -19.09 12.71 3.92
CA SER A 236 -20.08 12.98 2.86
C SER A 236 -19.69 12.39 1.51
N ALA A 237 -18.41 12.42 1.14
CA ALA A 237 -17.92 11.84 -0.10
C ALA A 237 -17.91 10.30 -0.05
N TYR A 238 -17.51 9.71 1.08
CA TYR A 238 -17.57 8.27 1.30
C TYR A 238 -19.00 7.72 1.17
N GLU A 239 -19.97 8.41 1.79
CA GLU A 239 -21.40 8.05 1.70
C GLU A 239 -21.93 8.23 0.27
N ALA A 240 -21.54 9.29 -0.43
CA ALA A 240 -21.97 9.56 -1.81
C ALA A 240 -21.55 8.48 -2.80
N ILE A 241 -20.39 7.85 -2.62
CA ILE A 241 -19.92 6.74 -3.47
C ILE A 241 -20.44 5.37 -3.01
N GLY A 242 -21.22 5.30 -1.91
CA GLY A 242 -21.70 4.06 -1.30
C GLY A 242 -20.66 3.27 -0.51
N GLY A 243 -19.49 3.87 -0.26
CA GLY A 243 -18.42 3.34 0.58
C GLY A 243 -17.96 1.92 0.22
N HIS A 244 -17.48 1.17 1.21
CA HIS A 244 -17.02 -0.21 0.99
C HIS A 244 -18.15 -1.16 0.56
N ARG A 245 -19.43 -0.81 0.79
CA ARG A 245 -20.55 -1.61 0.32
C ARG A 245 -20.62 -1.62 -1.22
N ALA A 246 -20.37 -0.49 -1.86
CA ALA A 246 -20.38 -0.39 -3.32
C ALA A 246 -19.27 -1.21 -3.99
N VAL A 247 -18.19 -1.50 -3.26
CA VAL A 247 -17.04 -2.29 -3.73
C VAL A 247 -16.90 -3.63 -2.99
N ALA A 248 -17.99 -4.13 -2.40
CA ALA A 248 -17.99 -5.32 -1.54
C ALA A 248 -17.27 -6.54 -2.15
N GLY A 249 -17.44 -6.79 -3.44
CA GLY A 249 -16.85 -7.91 -4.18
C GLY A 249 -15.44 -7.68 -4.69
N GLU A 250 -14.89 -6.46 -4.51
CA GLU A 250 -13.54 -6.14 -5.01
C GLU A 250 -12.47 -6.62 -4.03
N VAL A 251 -11.45 -7.27 -4.57
CA VAL A 251 -10.30 -7.76 -3.78
C VAL A 251 -9.26 -6.68 -3.57
N VAL A 252 -9.19 -5.71 -4.50
CA VAL A 252 -8.33 -4.53 -4.46
C VAL A 252 -9.24 -3.32 -4.29
N GLU A 253 -9.82 -3.21 -3.11
CA GLU A 253 -10.87 -2.24 -2.77
C GLU A 253 -10.39 -0.79 -2.82
N ASP A 254 -9.12 -0.56 -2.53
CA ASP A 254 -8.49 0.76 -2.54
C ASP A 254 -8.48 1.39 -3.93
N LEU A 255 -8.16 0.60 -4.98
CA LEU A 255 -8.24 1.05 -6.38
C LEU A 255 -9.69 1.35 -6.77
N ALA A 256 -10.63 0.49 -6.38
CA ALA A 256 -12.04 0.66 -6.70
C ALA A 256 -12.63 1.91 -6.02
N LEU A 257 -12.34 2.13 -4.74
CA LEU A 257 -12.77 3.31 -3.98
C LEU A 257 -12.14 4.60 -4.55
N ALA A 258 -10.83 4.59 -4.87
CA ALA A 258 -10.17 5.73 -5.50
C ALA A 258 -10.81 6.06 -6.87
N GLY A 259 -11.12 5.04 -7.66
CA GLY A 259 -11.85 5.18 -8.93
C GLY A 259 -13.23 5.78 -8.74
N ALA A 260 -14.01 5.30 -7.77
CA ALA A 260 -15.35 5.79 -7.46
C ALA A 260 -15.33 7.27 -7.00
N ILE A 261 -14.37 7.67 -6.17
CA ILE A 261 -14.17 9.06 -5.72
C ILE A 261 -13.96 9.97 -6.94
N LYS A 262 -13.04 9.62 -7.85
CA LYS A 262 -12.78 10.46 -9.04
C LYS A 262 -13.94 10.46 -10.03
N ALA A 263 -14.56 9.30 -10.28
CA ALA A 263 -15.71 9.18 -11.19
C ALA A 263 -16.92 9.98 -10.71
N SER A 264 -17.08 10.20 -9.40
CA SER A 264 -18.15 11.02 -8.80
C SER A 264 -17.80 12.51 -8.71
N GLY A 265 -16.68 12.94 -9.31
CA GLY A 265 -16.25 14.33 -9.28
C GLY A 265 -15.65 14.80 -7.96
N HIS A 266 -15.41 13.88 -7.03
CA HIS A 266 -14.72 14.13 -5.78
C HIS A 266 -13.21 14.18 -5.95
N ARG A 267 -12.52 14.83 -5.01
CA ARG A 267 -11.08 15.04 -5.09
C ARG A 267 -10.29 14.02 -4.32
N LEU A 268 -9.43 13.30 -5.05
CA LEU A 268 -8.37 12.42 -4.52
C LEU A 268 -7.07 13.23 -4.32
N LEU A 269 -6.42 13.06 -3.18
CA LEU A 269 -5.08 13.53 -2.89
C LEU A 269 -4.18 12.38 -2.43
N TYR A 270 -3.22 12.00 -3.26
CA TYR A 270 -2.25 10.96 -3.00
C TYR A 270 -0.88 11.58 -2.71
N LEU A 271 -0.34 11.35 -1.51
CA LEU A 271 0.91 11.94 -1.03
C LEU A 271 1.90 10.88 -0.56
N LEU A 272 3.18 11.19 -0.60
CA LEU A 272 4.19 10.39 0.09
C LEU A 272 4.17 10.73 1.58
N GLY A 273 3.80 9.75 2.42
CA GLY A 273 3.74 9.89 3.88
C GLY A 273 4.88 9.16 4.60
N ILE A 274 6.07 9.10 4.00
CA ILE A 274 7.20 8.27 4.47
C ILE A 274 7.73 8.64 5.87
N ASP A 275 7.43 9.84 6.35
CA ASP A 275 7.80 10.32 7.68
C ASP A 275 6.62 10.30 8.66
N LEU A 276 5.44 9.88 8.19
CA LEU A 276 4.20 9.82 8.96
C LEU A 276 3.66 8.41 9.16
N VAL A 277 3.91 7.52 8.19
CA VAL A 277 3.36 6.16 8.24
C VAL A 277 4.39 5.13 7.76
N ARG A 278 4.48 4.02 8.50
CA ARG A 278 5.34 2.88 8.21
C ARG A 278 4.51 1.63 8.03
N LEU A 279 4.89 0.78 7.07
CA LEU A 279 4.17 -0.43 6.72
C LEU A 279 5.13 -1.60 6.63
N ARG A 280 4.82 -2.68 7.35
CA ARG A 280 5.49 -3.97 7.23
C ARG A 280 4.48 -5.04 6.84
N MET A 281 4.47 -5.40 5.56
CA MET A 281 3.41 -6.23 4.96
C MET A 281 3.54 -7.72 5.29
N TYR A 282 4.77 -8.27 5.30
CA TYR A 282 4.97 -9.71 5.33
C TYR A 282 6.02 -10.12 6.37
N ARG A 283 5.83 -11.28 6.98
CA ARG A 283 6.74 -11.80 8.00
C ARG A 283 7.70 -12.83 7.48
N ASP A 284 7.29 -13.53 6.45
CA ASP A 284 7.96 -14.68 5.86
C ASP A 284 7.64 -14.79 4.36
N LEU A 285 8.20 -15.83 3.74
CA LEU A 285 7.99 -16.10 2.31
C LEU A 285 6.56 -16.56 2.02
N GLU A 286 5.90 -17.27 2.93
CA GLU A 286 4.56 -17.81 2.74
C GLU A 286 3.52 -16.68 2.66
N SER A 287 3.53 -15.77 3.64
CA SER A 287 2.66 -14.59 3.66
C SER A 287 2.92 -13.65 2.47
N LEU A 288 4.19 -13.47 2.09
CA LEU A 288 4.57 -12.68 0.91
C LEU A 288 4.04 -13.33 -0.38
N TRP A 289 4.18 -14.64 -0.51
CA TRP A 289 3.68 -15.41 -1.65
C TRP A 289 2.16 -15.33 -1.76
N GLU A 290 1.43 -15.55 -0.65
CA GLU A 290 -0.03 -15.41 -0.61
C GLU A 290 -0.44 -14.00 -1.05
N GLY A 291 0.14 -12.96 -0.46
CA GLY A 291 -0.23 -11.57 -0.74
C GLY A 291 0.05 -11.17 -2.19
N TRP A 292 1.23 -11.45 -2.74
CA TRP A 292 1.55 -11.05 -4.12
C TRP A 292 0.87 -11.93 -5.16
N THR A 293 0.66 -13.24 -4.91
CA THR A 293 -0.15 -14.07 -5.83
C THR A 293 -1.62 -13.66 -5.82
N LYS A 294 -2.13 -13.08 -4.73
CA LYS A 294 -3.47 -12.49 -4.68
C LYS A 294 -3.56 -11.23 -5.55
N ASN A 295 -2.59 -10.32 -5.42
CA ASN A 295 -2.74 -8.94 -5.91
C ASN A 295 -2.17 -8.70 -7.31
N TRP A 296 -1.13 -9.46 -7.75
CA TRP A 296 -0.37 -9.12 -8.96
C TRP A 296 -1.23 -9.05 -10.21
N TYR A 297 -1.99 -10.12 -10.49
CA TYR A 297 -2.80 -10.21 -11.69
C TYR A 297 -3.98 -9.24 -11.68
N LEU A 298 -4.53 -8.95 -10.50
CA LEU A 298 -5.56 -7.93 -10.31
C LEU A 298 -5.03 -6.51 -10.53
N GLY A 299 -3.84 -6.22 -10.02
CA GLY A 299 -3.19 -4.91 -10.18
C GLY A 299 -2.83 -4.53 -11.62
N VAL A 300 -2.91 -5.49 -12.56
CA VAL A 300 -2.74 -5.27 -14.01
C VAL A 300 -4.05 -5.52 -14.79
N ASP A 301 -5.21 -5.32 -14.17
CA ASP A 301 -6.55 -5.45 -14.75
C ASP A 301 -6.85 -6.85 -15.32
N ARG A 302 -6.31 -7.90 -14.72
CA ARG A 302 -6.39 -9.30 -15.20
C ARG A 302 -5.89 -9.47 -16.64
N ASN A 303 -4.96 -8.63 -17.07
CA ASN A 303 -4.41 -8.69 -18.41
C ASN A 303 -3.15 -9.60 -18.41
N PRO A 304 -3.21 -10.79 -19.05
CA PRO A 304 -2.11 -11.75 -19.02
C PRO A 304 -0.85 -11.22 -19.74
N PHE A 305 -1.00 -10.40 -20.77
CA PHE A 305 0.13 -9.82 -21.50
C PHE A 305 0.86 -8.78 -20.63
N LYS A 306 0.13 -7.94 -19.91
CA LYS A 306 0.72 -7.00 -18.94
C LYS A 306 1.43 -7.76 -17.81
N ALA A 307 0.79 -8.81 -17.26
CA ALA A 307 1.36 -9.61 -16.19
C ALA A 307 2.65 -10.32 -16.63
N ILE A 308 2.61 -11.08 -17.73
CA ILE A 308 3.79 -11.78 -18.26
C ILE A 308 4.88 -10.78 -18.66
N GLY A 309 4.50 -9.67 -19.31
CA GLY A 309 5.42 -8.59 -19.68
C GLY A 309 6.15 -8.03 -18.46
N SER A 310 5.43 -7.79 -17.35
CA SER A 310 6.05 -7.33 -16.10
C SER A 310 7.03 -8.34 -15.52
N ALA A 311 6.71 -9.65 -15.56
CA ALA A 311 7.63 -10.71 -15.12
C ALA A 311 8.90 -10.75 -15.97
N LEU A 312 8.76 -10.66 -17.30
CA LEU A 312 9.91 -10.66 -18.22
C LEU A 312 10.80 -9.44 -18.00
N VAL A 313 10.22 -8.25 -17.79
CA VAL A 313 10.96 -7.02 -17.46
C VAL A 313 11.73 -7.19 -16.14
N VAL A 314 11.10 -7.76 -15.12
CA VAL A 314 11.75 -7.96 -13.82
C VAL A 314 12.85 -9.01 -13.91
N VAL A 315 12.60 -10.19 -14.49
CA VAL A 315 13.61 -11.23 -14.66
C VAL A 315 14.76 -10.73 -15.54
N GLY A 316 14.44 -10.08 -16.65
CA GLY A 316 15.44 -9.51 -17.56
C GLY A 316 16.27 -8.40 -16.93
N GLY A 317 15.65 -7.50 -16.15
CA GLY A 317 16.34 -6.38 -15.51
C GLY A 317 17.10 -6.76 -14.24
N PHE A 318 16.56 -7.68 -13.42
CA PHE A 318 17.14 -7.97 -12.10
C PHE A 318 17.90 -9.31 -12.04
N SER A 319 17.52 -10.34 -12.78
CA SER A 319 18.17 -11.65 -12.72
C SER A 319 19.18 -11.91 -13.83
N LEU A 320 18.83 -11.59 -15.09
CA LEU A 320 19.69 -11.81 -16.23
C LEU A 320 21.09 -11.18 -16.09
N PRO A 321 21.29 -9.93 -15.60
CA PRO A 321 22.60 -9.33 -15.46
C PRO A 321 23.59 -10.17 -14.63
N TRP A 322 23.10 -10.82 -13.59
CA TRP A 322 23.90 -11.68 -12.72
C TRP A 322 24.33 -12.99 -13.39
N LEU A 323 23.53 -13.47 -14.36
CA LEU A 323 23.92 -14.59 -15.22
C LEU A 323 24.97 -14.17 -16.27
N LEU A 324 24.86 -12.95 -16.81
CA LEU A 324 25.81 -12.44 -17.81
C LEU A 324 27.20 -12.22 -17.22
N LEU A 325 27.30 -11.88 -15.93
CA LEU A 325 28.59 -11.59 -15.30
C LEU A 325 29.58 -12.76 -15.37
N PRO A 326 29.27 -14.00 -14.94
CA PRO A 326 30.17 -15.13 -15.07
C PRO A 326 30.39 -15.55 -16.53
N LEU A 327 29.44 -15.32 -17.42
CA LEU A 327 29.61 -15.57 -18.86
C LEU A 327 30.64 -14.61 -19.49
N GLY A 328 31.05 -13.58 -18.79
CA GLY A 328 32.22 -12.73 -19.15
C GLY A 328 33.54 -13.50 -19.26
N LEU A 329 33.64 -14.69 -18.66
CA LEU A 329 34.76 -15.59 -18.84
C LEU A 329 34.84 -16.17 -20.29
N LEU A 330 33.68 -16.29 -20.95
CA LEU A 330 33.56 -16.77 -22.33
C LEU A 330 33.62 -15.63 -23.34
N ASP A 331 33.01 -14.48 -23.01
CA ASP A 331 32.97 -13.28 -23.84
C ASP A 331 32.98 -12.04 -22.94
N ARG A 332 34.10 -11.29 -22.97
CA ARG A 332 34.29 -10.09 -22.12
C ARG A 332 33.17 -9.08 -22.22
N SER A 333 32.53 -8.95 -23.38
CA SER A 333 31.41 -7.97 -23.54
C SER A 333 30.17 -8.39 -22.75
N LEU A 334 29.87 -9.70 -22.58
CA LEU A 334 28.80 -10.15 -21.72
C LEU A 334 29.04 -9.77 -20.26
N GLY A 335 30.28 -9.98 -19.78
CA GLY A 335 30.66 -9.59 -18.42
C GLY A 335 30.54 -8.09 -18.18
N LEU A 336 30.99 -7.26 -19.14
CA LEU A 336 30.84 -5.81 -19.04
C LEU A 336 29.39 -5.35 -19.05
N ILE A 337 28.54 -5.92 -19.91
CA ILE A 337 27.10 -5.62 -19.94
C ILE A 337 26.46 -6.01 -18.60
N GLY A 338 26.78 -7.21 -18.08
CA GLY A 338 26.31 -7.66 -16.77
C GLY A 338 26.72 -6.69 -15.65
N LEU A 339 27.98 -6.27 -15.63
CA LEU A 339 28.51 -5.35 -14.63
C LEU A 339 27.82 -3.97 -14.68
N VAL A 340 27.61 -3.41 -15.87
CA VAL A 340 26.88 -2.15 -16.04
C VAL A 340 25.44 -2.27 -15.54
N ALA A 341 24.74 -3.34 -15.90
CA ALA A 341 23.37 -3.54 -15.44
C ALA A 341 23.27 -3.73 -13.91
N ILE A 342 24.20 -4.47 -13.29
CA ILE A 342 24.29 -4.61 -11.82
C ILE A 342 24.61 -3.25 -11.18
N GLY A 343 25.48 -2.44 -11.77
CA GLY A 343 25.74 -1.07 -11.33
C GLY A 343 24.48 -0.19 -11.37
N LEU A 344 23.64 -0.34 -12.39
CA LEU A 344 22.35 0.36 -12.47
C LEU A 344 21.34 -0.14 -11.40
N GLN A 345 21.31 -1.44 -11.09
CA GLN A 345 20.51 -1.95 -9.97
C GLN A 345 20.96 -1.32 -8.63
N LEU A 346 22.27 -1.25 -8.41
CA LEU A 346 22.82 -0.57 -7.23
C LEU A 346 22.46 0.93 -7.23
N ALA A 347 22.50 1.60 -8.37
CA ALA A 347 22.12 3.01 -8.49
C ALA A 347 20.64 3.23 -8.14
N ILE A 348 19.73 2.36 -8.59
CA ILE A 348 18.30 2.39 -8.20
C ILE A 348 18.16 2.20 -6.68
N ARG A 349 18.88 1.26 -6.07
CA ARG A 349 18.84 1.02 -4.62
C ARG A 349 19.42 2.21 -3.85
N PHE A 350 20.49 2.83 -4.35
CA PHE A 350 21.07 4.02 -3.75
C PHE A 350 20.16 5.24 -3.86
N TRP A 351 19.50 5.41 -5.00
CA TRP A 351 18.45 6.41 -5.20
C TRP A 351 17.30 6.21 -4.19
N SER A 352 16.80 4.99 -4.03
CA SER A 352 15.78 4.66 -3.04
C SER A 352 16.22 4.97 -1.60
N ARG A 353 17.51 4.75 -1.28
CA ARG A 353 18.07 5.14 0.03
C ARG A 353 18.03 6.65 0.24
N ILE A 354 18.40 7.43 -0.77
CA ILE A 354 18.40 8.91 -0.67
C ILE A 354 16.96 9.45 -0.56
N ARG A 355 16.04 8.91 -1.35
CA ARG A 355 14.67 9.45 -1.47
C ARG A 355 13.73 8.95 -0.38
N PHE A 356 13.88 7.72 0.08
CA PHE A 356 12.94 7.02 0.98
C PHE A 356 13.59 6.46 2.25
N GLY A 357 14.89 6.64 2.43
CA GLY A 357 15.62 6.08 3.57
C GLY A 357 15.76 4.55 3.56
N THR A 358 15.46 3.89 2.43
CA THR A 358 15.50 2.42 2.34
C THR A 358 16.95 1.91 2.44
N PRO A 359 17.29 1.05 3.43
CA PRO A 359 18.66 0.54 3.58
C PRO A 359 19.15 -0.22 2.34
N LEU A 360 20.47 -0.19 2.08
CA LEU A 360 21.09 -0.98 1.00
C LEU A 360 21.28 -2.47 1.35
N ARG A 361 20.67 -2.92 2.44
CA ARG A 361 20.78 -4.31 2.88
C ARG A 361 20.31 -5.27 1.78
N TYR A 362 21.05 -6.34 1.55
CA TYR A 362 20.76 -7.41 0.57
C TYR A 362 20.55 -6.96 -0.88
N TRP A 363 20.98 -5.75 -1.30
CA TRP A 363 20.81 -5.27 -2.66
C TRP A 363 21.38 -6.23 -3.72
N TRP A 364 22.47 -6.91 -3.39
CA TRP A 364 23.17 -7.88 -4.24
C TRP A 364 22.41 -9.19 -4.44
N LEU A 365 21.34 -9.44 -3.68
CA LEU A 365 20.41 -10.55 -3.88
C LEU A 365 19.23 -10.18 -4.78
N ALA A 366 19.24 -9.05 -5.46
CA ALA A 366 18.15 -8.61 -6.35
C ALA A 366 17.81 -9.64 -7.45
N TRP A 367 18.80 -10.45 -7.87
CA TRP A 367 18.59 -11.53 -8.84
C TRP A 367 17.63 -12.62 -8.32
N LEU A 368 17.71 -12.99 -7.05
CA LEU A 368 16.76 -13.91 -6.42
C LEU A 368 15.36 -13.28 -6.34
N GLY A 369 15.29 -11.97 -6.03
CA GLY A 369 14.03 -11.23 -6.05
C GLY A 369 13.37 -11.25 -7.43
N GLY A 370 14.17 -11.05 -8.48
CA GLY A 370 13.69 -11.15 -9.86
C GLY A 370 13.13 -12.54 -10.21
N LEU A 371 13.82 -13.61 -9.81
CA LEU A 371 13.34 -14.99 -10.02
C LEU A 371 12.06 -15.27 -9.23
N LEU A 372 12.00 -14.80 -7.98
CA LEU A 372 10.83 -15.00 -7.12
C LEU A 372 9.59 -14.29 -7.69
N ILE A 373 9.73 -13.06 -8.16
CA ILE A 373 8.65 -12.35 -8.85
C ILE A 373 8.28 -13.06 -10.16
N GLY A 374 9.27 -13.56 -10.90
CA GLY A 374 9.05 -14.38 -12.10
C GLY A 374 8.20 -15.62 -11.83
N ALA A 375 8.27 -16.20 -10.62
CA ALA A 375 7.45 -17.33 -10.19
C ALA A 375 6.08 -16.90 -9.63
N ILE A 376 6.01 -15.76 -8.92
CA ILE A 376 4.77 -15.20 -8.37
C ILE A 376 3.76 -14.87 -9.48
N VAL A 377 4.21 -14.29 -10.59
CA VAL A 377 3.31 -13.81 -11.65
C VAL A 377 2.48 -14.93 -12.30
N PRO A 378 3.08 -16.03 -12.81
CA PRO A 378 2.29 -17.13 -13.36
C PRO A 378 1.41 -17.81 -12.30
N ALA A 379 1.89 -17.90 -11.05
CA ALA A 379 1.08 -18.41 -9.94
C ALA A 379 -0.14 -17.49 -9.66
N SER A 380 0.04 -16.18 -9.72
CA SER A 380 -1.05 -15.21 -9.57
C SER A 380 -2.11 -15.35 -10.68
N ILE A 381 -1.68 -15.47 -11.92
CA ILE A 381 -2.58 -15.72 -13.05
C ILE A 381 -3.38 -17.00 -12.82
N TRP A 382 -2.69 -18.11 -12.48
CA TRP A 382 -3.33 -19.40 -12.30
C TRP A 382 -4.32 -19.40 -11.13
N LYS A 383 -3.94 -18.91 -9.95
CA LYS A 383 -4.82 -18.84 -8.78
C LYS A 383 -6.07 -17.97 -9.05
N THR A 384 -5.89 -16.79 -9.65
CA THR A 384 -7.00 -15.86 -9.93
C THR A 384 -7.96 -16.40 -11.00
N THR A 385 -7.46 -17.16 -11.99
CA THR A 385 -8.30 -17.69 -13.08
C THR A 385 -9.02 -18.97 -12.70
N THR A 386 -8.41 -19.80 -11.84
CA THR A 386 -9.00 -21.09 -11.43
C THR A 386 -9.72 -21.02 -10.09
N GLY A 387 -9.45 -20.00 -9.26
CA GLY A 387 -9.89 -19.91 -7.86
C GLY A 387 -9.16 -20.86 -6.90
N GLN A 388 -8.30 -21.76 -7.41
CA GLN A 388 -7.62 -22.76 -6.60
C GLN A 388 -6.50 -22.13 -5.76
N GLY A 389 -6.62 -22.24 -4.41
CA GLY A 389 -5.66 -21.67 -3.49
C GLY A 389 -5.58 -20.11 -3.54
N TRP A 390 -6.60 -19.48 -4.07
CA TRP A 390 -6.74 -18.03 -4.03
C TRP A 390 -7.37 -17.62 -2.71
N THR A 391 -6.52 -17.31 -1.75
CA THR A 391 -6.91 -17.07 -0.36
C THR A 391 -6.39 -15.73 0.15
N TRP A 392 -6.98 -15.27 1.24
CA TRP A 392 -6.48 -14.20 2.08
C TRP A 392 -6.62 -14.61 3.55
N ARG A 393 -5.46 -14.77 4.24
CA ARG A 393 -5.39 -15.27 5.61
C ARG A 393 -6.19 -16.57 5.82
N GLY A 394 -6.08 -17.49 4.86
CA GLY A 394 -6.78 -18.77 4.87
C GLY A 394 -8.23 -18.73 4.40
N ARG A 395 -8.88 -17.57 4.22
CA ARG A 395 -10.22 -17.46 3.63
C ARG A 395 -10.16 -17.49 2.11
N SER A 396 -11.04 -18.26 1.47
CA SER A 396 -11.18 -18.26 0.02
C SER A 396 -11.67 -16.91 -0.49
N LEU A 397 -11.13 -16.47 -1.63
CA LEU A 397 -11.55 -15.27 -2.37
C LEU A 397 -12.34 -15.64 -3.64
N ALA A 398 -12.44 -16.95 -3.94
CA ALA A 398 -13.17 -17.49 -5.10
C ALA A 398 -14.67 -17.53 -4.83
#